data_69b7be004da4cdde866dbe958adc8486
#
_entry.id   69b7be004da4cdde866dbe958adc8486
#
_cell.length_a   1.000
_cell.length_b   1.000
_cell.length_c   1.000
_cell.angle_alpha   90.00
_cell.angle_beta   90.00
_cell.angle_gamma   90.00
#
_symmetry.space_group_name_H-M   'P 1'
#
loop_
_entity.id
_entity.type
_entity.pdbx_description
1 polymer ?
#
loop_
_entity_poly.entity_id
_entity_poly.type
_entity_poly.pdbx_seq_one_letter_code
_entity_poly.pdbx_strand_id
1 'polypeptide(L)'
;VSRCFVRTTGLVCPVGLTAPTACAAIRCALNVAQELDFEDEQGEPYYASMMPDLEPGLSGRERVLALLARTLNQAVAPARYGRPVAVFVVLPSSFANADLSRVLPNLVGRFESPVALDASRVFVGGPVTSFEALAHAQAVLATGQVAGCVVAAADSFVSPLRLLELERVGRLRRPHDPDGVIPGEAAACLLLDRYPERALACLGAPGFGLEPATLWNDEPHRGDGLLEAATNALAACGYDLADMDTRISDAAGESFDFNEQALLVSRRLERRKHSFPLLLPGGVLGEIGVAGPLCGVAKAVATYQRRYAAGPRTIVFARDHHGPRGAVIVESTQGGQQ
;
A
#
# COMPACT_ATOMS: atom_id res chain seq x y z
N VAL A 1 5.62 21.62 6.95
CA VAL A 1 5.62 20.15 6.84
C VAL A 1 6.63 19.76 5.78
N SER A 2 7.58 18.88 6.11
CA SER A 2 8.64 18.48 5.17
C SER A 2 8.05 17.61 4.07
N ARG A 3 7.98 18.13 2.85
CA ARG A 3 7.68 17.32 1.65
C ARG A 3 8.84 16.38 1.37
N CYS A 4 8.58 15.17 0.92
CA CYS A 4 9.59 14.27 0.39
C CYS A 4 9.24 13.86 -1.03
N PHE A 5 10.23 13.33 -1.75
CA PHE A 5 10.11 13.06 -3.17
C PHE A 5 10.38 11.59 -3.47
N VAL A 6 9.53 11.00 -4.30
CA VAL A 6 9.67 9.61 -4.76
C VAL A 6 10.69 9.57 -5.90
N ARG A 7 11.74 8.79 -5.74
CA ARG A 7 12.78 8.54 -6.74
C ARG A 7 12.53 7.30 -7.57
N THR A 8 12.16 6.23 -6.90
CA THR A 8 11.83 4.97 -7.55
C THR A 8 10.65 4.32 -6.83
N THR A 9 9.97 3.47 -7.56
CA THR A 9 8.92 2.61 -7.04
C THR A 9 9.23 1.17 -7.43
N GLY A 10 9.04 0.23 -6.52
CA GLY A 10 9.05 -1.20 -6.79
C GLY A 10 7.70 -1.80 -6.46
N LEU A 11 7.28 -2.77 -7.25
CA LEU A 11 6.06 -3.53 -7.00
C LEU A 11 6.25 -4.94 -7.59
N VAL A 12 6.06 -5.93 -6.75
CA VAL A 12 6.03 -7.36 -7.10
C VAL A 12 4.67 -7.89 -6.69
N CYS A 13 3.94 -8.43 -7.64
CA CYS A 13 2.59 -8.95 -7.43
C CYS A 13 2.26 -9.98 -8.53
N PRO A 14 1.16 -10.74 -8.41
CA PRO A 14 0.81 -11.80 -9.35
C PRO A 14 0.69 -11.36 -10.82
N VAL A 15 0.41 -10.08 -11.07
CA VAL A 15 0.25 -9.53 -12.43
C VAL A 15 1.49 -8.82 -12.95
N GLY A 16 2.60 -8.80 -12.20
CA GLY A 16 3.83 -8.17 -12.67
C GLY A 16 4.93 -8.14 -11.63
N LEU A 17 6.17 -8.33 -12.11
CA LEU A 17 7.37 -8.41 -11.28
C LEU A 17 8.06 -7.05 -11.09
N THR A 18 7.56 -5.99 -11.72
CA THR A 18 8.07 -4.62 -11.60
C THR A 18 6.92 -3.63 -11.51
N ALA A 19 7.14 -2.46 -10.91
CA ALA A 19 6.10 -1.45 -10.81
C ALA A 19 5.50 -1.05 -12.19
N PRO A 20 6.27 -0.86 -13.27
CA PRO A 20 5.71 -0.58 -14.59
C PRO A 20 4.79 -1.69 -15.13
N THR A 21 5.20 -2.97 -15.03
CA THR A 21 4.41 -4.11 -15.52
C THR A 21 3.16 -4.34 -14.68
N ALA A 22 3.30 -4.35 -13.36
CA ALA A 22 2.20 -4.51 -12.42
C ALA A 22 1.14 -3.39 -12.58
N CYS A 23 1.56 -2.12 -12.61
CA CYS A 23 0.64 -1.00 -12.77
C CYS A 23 -0.07 -0.98 -14.14
N ALA A 24 0.57 -1.50 -15.20
CA ALA A 24 -0.06 -1.67 -16.50
C ALA A 24 -1.14 -2.76 -16.45
N ALA A 25 -0.85 -3.92 -15.86
CA ALA A 25 -1.81 -5.01 -15.69
C ALA A 25 -3.01 -4.59 -14.81
N ILE A 26 -2.76 -3.88 -13.69
CA ILE A 26 -3.81 -3.32 -12.84
C ILE A 26 -4.69 -2.33 -13.63
N ARG A 27 -4.10 -1.51 -14.51
CA ARG A 27 -4.87 -0.60 -15.39
C ARG A 27 -5.79 -1.35 -16.35
N CYS A 28 -5.33 -2.50 -16.84
CA CYS A 28 -6.12 -3.36 -17.74
C CYS A 28 -7.12 -4.25 -17.01
N ALA A 29 -7.23 -4.14 -15.68
CA ALA A 29 -8.07 -4.99 -14.82
C ALA A 29 -7.81 -6.51 -15.08
N LEU A 30 -6.54 -6.89 -15.24
CA LEU A 30 -6.13 -8.26 -15.52
C LEU A 30 -6.38 -9.14 -14.29
N ASN A 31 -7.44 -9.95 -14.34
CA ASN A 31 -7.74 -10.90 -13.28
C ASN A 31 -6.86 -12.16 -13.42
N VAL A 32 -6.15 -12.50 -12.35
CA VAL A 32 -5.28 -13.68 -12.26
C VAL A 32 -5.60 -14.53 -11.02
N ALA A 33 -6.75 -14.30 -10.39
CA ALA A 33 -7.21 -15.16 -9.32
C ALA A 33 -7.36 -16.59 -9.86
N GLN A 34 -6.78 -17.52 -9.18
CA GLN A 34 -6.78 -18.95 -9.53
C GLN A 34 -7.30 -19.77 -8.35
N GLU A 35 -7.81 -20.94 -8.69
CA GLU A 35 -8.22 -21.96 -7.74
C GLU A 35 -6.99 -22.50 -6.98
N LEU A 36 -7.14 -22.70 -5.68
CA LEU A 36 -6.12 -23.30 -4.83
C LEU A 36 -6.41 -24.78 -4.60
N ASP A 37 -5.39 -25.54 -4.25
CA ASP A 37 -5.52 -26.96 -3.85
C ASP A 37 -6.14 -27.15 -2.45
N PHE A 38 -6.90 -26.15 -1.99
CA PHE A 38 -7.59 -26.16 -0.70
C PHE A 38 -9.09 -25.96 -0.93
N GLU A 39 -9.89 -26.73 -0.21
CA GLU A 39 -11.36 -26.68 -0.22
C GLU A 39 -11.88 -26.32 1.17
N ASP A 40 -13.04 -25.73 1.22
CA ASP A 40 -13.75 -25.47 2.47
C ASP A 40 -14.49 -26.75 2.96
N GLU A 41 -15.23 -26.62 4.07
CA GLU A 41 -16.00 -27.74 4.63
C GLU A 41 -17.13 -28.24 3.70
N GLN A 42 -17.53 -27.46 2.70
CA GLN A 42 -18.53 -27.81 1.71
C GLN A 42 -17.91 -28.42 0.43
N GLY A 43 -16.57 -28.47 0.34
CA GLY A 43 -15.85 -28.95 -0.84
C GLY A 43 -15.75 -27.90 -1.96
N GLU A 44 -15.97 -26.60 -1.63
CA GLU A 44 -15.79 -25.51 -2.59
C GLU A 44 -14.35 -25.00 -2.54
N PRO A 45 -13.68 -24.81 -3.70
CA PRO A 45 -12.30 -24.39 -3.73
C PRO A 45 -12.13 -22.94 -3.27
N TYR A 46 -10.99 -22.65 -2.64
CA TYR A 46 -10.56 -21.29 -2.40
C TYR A 46 -9.94 -20.69 -3.66
N TYR A 47 -10.15 -19.39 -3.83
CA TYR A 47 -9.53 -18.61 -4.91
C TYR A 47 -8.54 -17.61 -4.32
N ALA A 48 -7.39 -17.42 -4.97
CA ALA A 48 -6.42 -16.42 -4.57
C ALA A 48 -5.67 -15.82 -5.76
N SER A 49 -5.22 -14.59 -5.61
CA SER A 49 -4.29 -13.92 -6.50
C SER A 49 -2.87 -14.19 -6.01
N MET A 50 -2.23 -15.24 -6.54
CA MET A 50 -0.97 -15.80 -6.05
C MET A 50 0.17 -15.62 -7.05
N MET A 51 1.37 -15.35 -6.55
CA MET A 51 2.60 -15.28 -7.36
C MET A 51 2.94 -16.62 -7.98
N PRO A 52 3.03 -16.69 -9.32
CA PRO A 52 3.23 -17.96 -10.02
C PRO A 52 4.66 -18.49 -9.92
N ASP A 53 5.64 -17.63 -9.62
CA ASP A 53 7.07 -17.93 -9.71
C ASP A 53 7.81 -17.92 -8.35
N LEU A 54 7.06 -17.88 -7.25
CA LEU A 54 7.64 -18.13 -5.92
C LEU A 54 7.84 -19.63 -5.73
N GLU A 55 8.94 -19.98 -5.04
CA GLU A 55 9.28 -21.37 -4.74
C GLU A 55 8.10 -22.11 -4.10
N PRO A 56 7.70 -23.27 -4.69
CA PRO A 56 6.62 -24.08 -4.15
C PRO A 56 6.93 -24.53 -2.73
N GLY A 57 6.29 -24.33 -1.74
CA GLY A 57 6.57 -24.70 -0.35
C GLY A 57 6.95 -23.54 0.54
N LEU A 58 7.28 -22.37 -0.01
CA LEU A 58 7.35 -21.16 0.81
C LEU A 58 5.94 -20.80 1.28
N SER A 59 5.79 -20.67 2.59
CA SER A 59 4.51 -20.30 3.20
C SER A 59 4.68 -19.27 4.30
N GLY A 60 3.58 -18.63 4.70
CA GLY A 60 3.56 -17.72 5.83
C GLY A 60 4.64 -16.65 5.76
N ARG A 61 5.47 -16.56 6.81
CA ARG A 61 6.49 -15.52 6.95
C ARG A 61 7.60 -15.59 5.91
N GLU A 62 8.01 -16.78 5.51
CA GLU A 62 9.08 -16.98 4.51
C GLU A 62 8.65 -16.41 3.16
N ARG A 63 7.39 -16.64 2.78
CA ARG A 63 6.80 -16.12 1.56
C ARG A 63 6.78 -14.59 1.54
N VAL A 64 6.37 -13.96 2.64
CA VAL A 64 6.37 -12.50 2.80
C VAL A 64 7.79 -11.94 2.67
N LEU A 65 8.79 -12.55 3.32
CA LEU A 65 10.18 -12.10 3.23
C LEU A 65 10.78 -12.28 1.84
N ALA A 66 10.40 -13.33 1.11
CA ALA A 66 10.82 -13.55 -0.27
C ALA A 66 10.26 -12.47 -1.22
N LEU A 67 8.99 -12.11 -1.09
CA LEU A 67 8.36 -11.02 -1.82
C LEU A 67 9.07 -9.68 -1.54
N LEU A 68 9.32 -9.41 -0.27
CA LEU A 68 9.98 -8.19 0.17
C LEU A 68 11.40 -8.06 -0.41
N ALA A 69 12.19 -9.13 -0.37
CA ALA A 69 13.55 -9.14 -0.93
C ALA A 69 13.58 -8.87 -2.44
N ARG A 70 12.61 -9.43 -3.21
CA ARG A 70 12.47 -9.16 -4.65
C ARG A 70 12.17 -7.69 -4.93
N THR A 71 11.32 -7.08 -4.09
CA THR A 71 10.86 -5.71 -4.29
C THR A 71 11.93 -4.69 -3.91
N LEU A 72 12.66 -4.91 -2.82
CA LEU A 72 13.74 -4.04 -2.38
C LEU A 72 14.83 -3.86 -3.44
N ASN A 73 15.16 -4.89 -4.20
CA ASN A 73 16.13 -4.81 -5.28
C ASN A 73 15.72 -3.80 -6.37
N GLN A 74 14.42 -3.54 -6.57
CA GLN A 74 13.94 -2.55 -7.55
C GLN A 74 14.14 -1.10 -7.08
N ALA A 75 14.06 -0.84 -5.78
CA ALA A 75 14.18 0.51 -5.25
C ALA A 75 15.63 0.99 -5.19
N VAL A 76 16.56 0.10 -4.87
CA VAL A 76 17.94 0.46 -4.51
C VAL A 76 18.90 0.40 -5.70
N ALA A 77 18.68 -0.52 -6.66
CA ALA A 77 19.55 -0.68 -7.81
C ALA A 77 19.72 0.59 -8.69
N PRO A 78 18.69 1.46 -8.87
CA PRO A 78 18.83 2.66 -9.70
C PRO A 78 19.50 3.84 -9.01
N ALA A 79 19.60 3.84 -7.67
CA ALA A 79 20.05 5.02 -6.91
C ALA A 79 21.36 4.72 -6.16
N ARG A 80 22.47 5.11 -6.74
CA ARG A 80 23.76 5.09 -6.05
C ARG A 80 23.93 6.37 -5.24
N TYR A 81 23.64 6.29 -3.95
CA TYR A 81 23.94 7.36 -3.03
C TYR A 81 25.36 7.20 -2.46
N GLY A 82 26.17 8.26 -2.54
CA GLY A 82 27.47 8.30 -1.85
C GLY A 82 27.40 8.41 -0.32
N ARG A 83 26.16 8.51 0.22
CA ARG A 83 25.84 8.60 1.65
C ARG A 83 24.83 7.51 2.01
N PRO A 84 24.76 7.09 3.29
CA PRO A 84 23.86 6.03 3.74
C PRO A 84 22.38 6.34 3.49
N VAL A 85 21.61 5.29 3.22
CA VAL A 85 20.14 5.30 3.18
C VAL A 85 19.58 4.57 4.40
N ALA A 86 18.44 5.03 4.93
CA ALA A 86 17.69 4.28 5.94
C ALA A 86 16.67 3.35 5.26
N VAL A 87 16.36 2.21 5.89
CA VAL A 87 15.43 1.22 5.38
C VAL A 87 14.34 0.96 6.42
N PHE A 88 13.09 1.20 6.03
CA PHE A 88 11.91 0.96 6.82
C PHE A 88 11.10 -0.17 6.19
N VAL A 89 10.96 -1.25 6.93
CA VAL A 89 10.26 -2.45 6.49
C VAL A 89 8.95 -2.57 7.27
N VAL A 90 7.85 -2.81 6.57
CA VAL A 90 6.54 -3.04 7.17
C VAL A 90 6.13 -4.49 6.92
N LEU A 91 5.84 -5.19 7.99
CA LEU A 91 5.43 -6.59 8.00
C LEU A 91 4.04 -6.71 8.64
N PRO A 92 3.23 -7.70 8.23
CA PRO A 92 1.90 -7.92 8.79
C PRO A 92 1.95 -8.34 10.26
N SER A 93 0.82 -8.18 10.96
CA SER A 93 0.65 -8.53 12.38
C SER A 93 1.03 -9.97 12.72
N SER A 94 1.02 -10.90 11.73
CA SER A 94 1.51 -12.27 11.90
C SER A 94 2.99 -12.36 12.31
N PHE A 95 3.75 -11.26 12.19
CA PHE A 95 5.13 -11.15 12.66
C PHE A 95 5.28 -10.62 14.08
N ALA A 96 4.20 -10.28 14.80
CA ALA A 96 4.26 -9.63 16.13
C ALA A 96 5.11 -10.42 17.14
N ASN A 97 5.10 -11.76 17.06
CA ASN A 97 5.86 -12.66 17.93
C ASN A 97 7.10 -13.26 17.25
N ALA A 98 7.60 -12.65 16.17
CA ALA A 98 8.81 -13.11 15.48
C ALA A 98 10.08 -12.45 16.03
N ASP A 99 11.20 -13.15 15.95
CA ASP A 99 12.50 -12.51 16.12
C ASP A 99 12.81 -11.66 14.86
N LEU A 100 12.71 -10.35 15.02
CA LEU A 100 12.91 -9.38 13.95
C LEU A 100 14.38 -8.92 13.84
N SER A 101 15.28 -9.34 14.75
CA SER A 101 16.65 -8.84 14.84
C SER A 101 17.48 -9.09 13.58
N ARG A 102 17.17 -10.16 12.84
CA ARG A 102 17.86 -10.55 11.60
C ARG A 102 17.17 -10.09 10.33
N VAL A 103 15.96 -9.54 10.39
CA VAL A 103 15.19 -9.19 9.19
C VAL A 103 15.91 -8.11 8.37
N LEU A 104 16.24 -6.98 8.98
CA LEU A 104 16.97 -5.92 8.28
C LEU A 104 18.36 -6.35 7.82
N PRO A 105 19.24 -6.92 8.67
CA PRO A 105 20.56 -7.37 8.21
C PRO A 105 20.52 -8.31 7.01
N ASN A 106 19.58 -9.25 6.98
CA ASN A 106 19.44 -10.22 5.88
C ASN A 106 18.94 -9.57 4.59
N LEU A 107 18.03 -8.57 4.70
CA LEU A 107 17.49 -7.89 3.54
C LEU A 107 18.47 -6.91 2.92
N VAL A 108 19.19 -6.14 3.75
CA VAL A 108 20.08 -5.07 3.26
C VAL A 108 21.47 -5.54 2.84
N GLY A 109 21.88 -6.75 3.21
CA GLY A 109 23.17 -7.32 2.82
C GLY A 109 23.38 -7.44 1.30
N ARG A 110 22.35 -7.21 0.49
CA ARG A 110 22.39 -7.20 -0.98
C ARG A 110 22.41 -5.80 -1.59
N PHE A 111 22.39 -4.76 -0.76
CA PHE A 111 22.36 -3.38 -1.25
C PHE A 111 23.75 -2.89 -1.65
N GLU A 112 23.85 -2.28 -2.84
CA GLU A 112 25.09 -1.62 -3.28
C GLU A 112 25.34 -0.29 -2.55
N SER A 113 24.28 0.36 -2.07
CA SER A 113 24.36 1.61 -1.29
C SER A 113 24.56 1.29 0.19
N PRO A 114 25.40 2.06 0.92
CA PRO A 114 25.55 1.86 2.36
C PRO A 114 24.21 2.10 3.07
N VAL A 115 23.90 1.26 4.05
CA VAL A 115 22.66 1.35 4.84
C VAL A 115 22.98 1.83 6.25
N ALA A 116 22.25 2.85 6.71
CA ALA A 116 22.27 3.33 8.08
C ALA A 116 21.37 2.43 8.94
N LEU A 117 21.89 1.31 9.44
CA LEU A 117 21.11 0.36 10.24
C LEU A 117 20.53 1.01 11.50
N ASP A 118 21.27 1.90 12.15
CA ASP A 118 20.82 2.62 13.36
C ASP A 118 19.63 3.55 13.11
N ALA A 119 19.49 4.03 11.87
CA ALA A 119 18.34 4.82 11.43
C ALA A 119 17.22 3.98 10.80
N SER A 120 17.44 2.69 10.63
CA SER A 120 16.51 1.77 9.97
C SER A 120 15.63 1.04 10.98
N ARG A 121 14.42 0.64 10.56
CA ARG A 121 13.46 0.02 11.47
C ARG A 121 12.52 -0.96 10.77
N VAL A 122 12.11 -2.01 11.50
CA VAL A 122 10.99 -2.89 11.15
C VAL A 122 9.75 -2.43 11.90
N PHE A 123 8.66 -2.27 11.19
CA PHE A 123 7.32 -2.01 11.70
C PHE A 123 6.48 -3.28 11.54
N VAL A 124 5.61 -3.56 12.50
CA VAL A 124 4.69 -4.70 12.42
C VAL A 124 3.29 -4.20 12.76
N GLY A 125 2.33 -4.47 11.87
CA GLY A 125 0.96 -4.02 12.08
C GLY A 125 0.03 -4.32 10.92
N GLY A 126 -1.02 -3.52 10.79
CA GLY A 126 -1.98 -3.55 9.69
C GLY A 126 -1.59 -2.59 8.54
N PRO A 127 -2.46 -2.45 7.53
CA PRO A 127 -2.18 -1.63 6.34
C PRO A 127 -1.77 -0.19 6.64
N VAL A 128 -2.39 0.46 7.63
CA VAL A 128 -2.09 1.87 8.01
C VAL A 128 -0.65 2.05 8.49
N THR A 129 -0.03 1.00 9.04
CA THR A 129 1.37 1.01 9.47
C THR A 129 2.34 1.35 8.32
N SER A 130 1.96 1.11 7.07
CA SER A 130 2.74 1.55 5.90
C SER A 130 2.82 3.08 5.78
N PHE A 131 1.77 3.80 6.16
CA PHE A 131 1.81 5.26 6.21
C PHE A 131 2.49 5.79 7.48
N GLU A 132 2.44 5.07 8.60
CA GLU A 132 3.26 5.38 9.78
C GLU A 132 4.76 5.28 9.44
N ALA A 133 5.16 4.24 8.71
CA ALA A 133 6.54 4.10 8.22
C ALA A 133 6.92 5.23 7.24
N LEU A 134 5.99 5.69 6.37
CA LEU A 134 6.21 6.87 5.53
C LEU A 134 6.41 8.14 6.35
N ALA A 135 5.58 8.39 7.36
CA ALA A 135 5.73 9.54 8.26
C ALA A 135 7.07 9.51 8.97
N HIS A 136 7.48 8.34 9.45
CA HIS A 136 8.79 8.14 10.09
C HIS A 136 9.94 8.40 9.11
N ALA A 137 9.85 7.91 7.87
CA ALA A 137 10.83 8.18 6.82
C ALA A 137 10.96 9.68 6.52
N GLN A 138 9.85 10.42 6.45
CA GLN A 138 9.86 11.87 6.28
C GLN A 138 10.55 12.59 7.44
N ALA A 139 10.31 12.16 8.68
CA ALA A 139 10.97 12.71 9.86
C ALA A 139 12.48 12.46 9.83
N VAL A 140 12.92 11.24 9.49
CA VAL A 140 14.36 10.91 9.38
C VAL A 140 15.01 11.68 8.23
N LEU A 141 14.35 11.82 7.08
CA LEU A 141 14.85 12.65 5.98
C LEU A 141 15.04 14.12 6.39
N ALA A 142 14.12 14.66 7.19
CA ALA A 142 14.19 16.04 7.65
C ALA A 142 15.42 16.32 8.52
N THR A 143 15.97 15.32 9.23
CA THR A 143 17.22 15.48 10.01
C THR A 143 18.45 15.72 9.15
N GLY A 144 18.43 15.30 7.89
CA GLY A 144 19.59 15.39 6.99
C GLY A 144 20.69 14.35 7.23
N GLN A 145 20.53 13.44 8.15
CA GLN A 145 21.53 12.41 8.48
C GLN A 145 21.69 11.35 7.39
N VAL A 146 20.62 11.05 6.65
CA VAL A 146 20.62 10.08 5.55
C VAL A 146 20.39 10.77 4.21
N ALA A 147 20.86 10.15 3.12
CA ALA A 147 20.66 10.65 1.76
C ALA A 147 19.27 10.34 1.23
N GLY A 148 18.71 9.22 1.64
CA GLY A 148 17.39 8.75 1.24
C GLY A 148 16.83 7.75 2.25
N CYS A 149 15.55 7.43 2.07
CA CYS A 149 14.85 6.40 2.83
C CYS A 149 14.16 5.43 1.88
N VAL A 150 14.33 4.15 2.11
CA VAL A 150 13.52 3.10 1.47
C VAL A 150 12.41 2.72 2.43
N VAL A 151 11.16 2.81 1.98
CA VAL A 151 9.99 2.26 2.70
C VAL A 151 9.46 1.10 1.88
N ALA A 152 9.38 -0.07 2.49
CA ALA A 152 8.94 -1.29 1.82
C ALA A 152 7.97 -2.08 2.68
N ALA A 153 6.94 -2.64 2.07
CA ALA A 153 5.92 -3.45 2.72
C ALA A 153 5.66 -4.71 1.90
N ALA A 154 5.39 -5.83 2.57
CA ALA A 154 4.97 -7.06 1.93
C ALA A 154 3.95 -7.80 2.80
N ASP A 155 2.97 -8.42 2.15
CA ASP A 155 1.98 -9.27 2.79
C ASP A 155 1.56 -10.43 1.86
N SER A 156 1.04 -11.49 2.47
CA SER A 156 0.50 -12.65 1.76
C SER A 156 -0.64 -13.28 2.55
N PHE A 157 -1.78 -13.41 1.90
CA PHE A 157 -2.99 -14.04 2.44
C PHE A 157 -3.21 -15.46 1.87
N VAL A 158 -2.25 -15.99 1.11
CA VAL A 158 -2.42 -17.26 0.38
C VAL A 158 -1.98 -18.50 1.16
N SER A 159 -1.61 -18.37 2.43
CA SER A 159 -1.30 -19.53 3.28
C SER A 159 -2.57 -20.13 3.91
N PRO A 160 -2.62 -21.44 4.18
CA PRO A 160 -3.80 -22.08 4.79
C PRO A 160 -4.28 -21.38 6.07
N LEU A 161 -3.34 -20.95 6.93
CA LEU A 161 -3.67 -20.26 8.17
C LEU A 161 -4.38 -18.92 7.90
N ARG A 162 -3.90 -18.14 6.93
CA ARG A 162 -4.52 -16.84 6.57
C ARG A 162 -5.87 -17.01 5.91
N LEU A 163 -6.06 -18.05 5.11
CA LEU A 163 -7.35 -18.41 4.52
C LEU A 163 -8.37 -18.73 5.62
N LEU A 164 -7.99 -19.59 6.57
CA LEU A 164 -8.84 -19.94 7.71
C LEU A 164 -9.17 -18.72 8.60
N GLU A 165 -8.24 -17.79 8.80
CA GLU A 165 -8.49 -16.54 9.52
C GLU A 165 -9.58 -15.70 8.82
N LEU A 166 -9.47 -15.50 7.51
CA LEU A 166 -10.45 -14.77 6.72
C LEU A 166 -11.81 -15.48 6.71
N GLU A 167 -11.84 -16.80 6.58
CA GLU A 167 -13.06 -17.59 6.58
C GLU A 167 -13.81 -17.50 7.92
N ARG A 168 -13.09 -17.66 9.04
CA ARG A 168 -13.67 -17.59 10.38
C ARG A 168 -14.36 -16.26 10.69
N VAL A 169 -13.89 -15.18 10.07
CA VAL A 169 -14.48 -13.85 10.26
C VAL A 169 -15.42 -13.46 9.11
N GLY A 170 -15.75 -14.40 8.22
CA GLY A 170 -16.71 -14.18 7.12
C GLY A 170 -16.23 -13.18 6.07
N ARG A 171 -14.92 -13.05 5.85
CA ARG A 171 -14.36 -12.08 4.91
C ARG A 171 -13.95 -12.66 3.56
N LEU A 172 -14.01 -13.97 3.38
CA LEU A 172 -13.70 -14.59 2.09
C LEU A 172 -14.85 -14.43 1.11
N ARG A 173 -14.52 -13.94 -0.08
CA ARG A 173 -15.47 -13.93 -1.20
C ARG A 173 -15.78 -15.35 -1.64
N ARG A 174 -17.09 -15.66 -1.75
CA ARG A 174 -17.62 -16.94 -2.16
C ARG A 174 -18.61 -16.81 -3.32
N PRO A 175 -18.87 -17.85 -4.11
CA PRO A 175 -19.90 -17.80 -5.16
C PRO A 175 -21.28 -17.39 -4.65
N HIS A 176 -21.63 -17.83 -3.44
CA HIS A 176 -22.92 -17.55 -2.78
C HIS A 176 -22.89 -16.32 -1.87
N ASP A 177 -21.69 -15.80 -1.56
CA ASP A 177 -21.46 -14.56 -0.80
C ASP A 177 -20.40 -13.70 -1.49
N PRO A 178 -20.82 -12.77 -2.36
CA PRO A 178 -19.89 -11.93 -3.12
C PRO A 178 -19.29 -10.78 -2.31
N ASP A 179 -19.81 -10.49 -1.11
CA ASP A 179 -19.30 -9.45 -0.23
C ASP A 179 -18.10 -9.97 0.58
N GLY A 180 -16.93 -9.85 0.02
CA GLY A 180 -15.70 -10.33 0.63
C GLY A 180 -14.49 -10.11 -0.26
N VAL A 181 -13.33 -10.49 0.25
CA VAL A 181 -12.04 -10.34 -0.44
C VAL A 181 -11.60 -11.64 -1.11
N ILE A 182 -10.91 -11.51 -2.22
CA ILE A 182 -10.05 -12.57 -2.76
C ILE A 182 -8.69 -12.41 -2.05
N PRO A 183 -8.17 -13.46 -1.40
CA PRO A 183 -6.82 -13.43 -0.84
C PRO A 183 -5.79 -13.13 -1.92
N GLY A 184 -4.85 -12.27 -1.60
CA GLY A 184 -3.79 -11.89 -2.52
C GLY A 184 -2.45 -11.79 -1.83
N GLU A 185 -1.43 -11.42 -2.59
CA GLU A 185 -0.10 -11.15 -2.08
C GLU A 185 0.64 -10.16 -2.94
N ALA A 186 1.41 -9.31 -2.31
CA ALA A 186 2.27 -8.36 -2.98
C ALA A 186 3.40 -7.86 -2.07
N ALA A 187 4.39 -7.24 -2.70
CA ALA A 187 5.31 -6.37 -2.02
C ALA A 187 5.49 -5.07 -2.83
N ALA A 188 5.50 -3.95 -2.13
CA ALA A 188 5.72 -2.64 -2.71
C ALA A 188 6.82 -1.89 -1.97
N CYS A 189 7.58 -1.06 -2.68
CA CYS A 189 8.58 -0.21 -2.05
C CYS A 189 8.71 1.14 -2.75
N LEU A 190 9.16 2.13 -1.99
CA LEU A 190 9.42 3.49 -2.43
C LEU A 190 10.81 3.90 -1.97
N LEU A 191 11.60 4.50 -2.84
CA LEU A 191 12.79 5.24 -2.46
C LEU A 191 12.45 6.72 -2.41
N LEU A 192 12.73 7.35 -1.28
CA LEU A 192 12.38 8.71 -0.97
C LEU A 192 13.63 9.53 -0.69
N ASP A 193 13.64 10.80 -1.09
CA ASP A 193 14.63 11.79 -0.66
C ASP A 193 14.03 13.20 -0.51
N ARG A 194 14.90 14.20 -0.34
CA ARG A 194 14.50 15.61 -0.10
C ARG A 194 14.57 16.49 -1.34
N TYR A 195 15.02 15.97 -2.46
CA TYR A 195 15.36 16.78 -3.62
C TYR A 195 14.26 16.71 -4.68
N PRO A 196 13.73 17.82 -5.19
CA PRO A 196 12.67 17.82 -6.20
C PRO A 196 13.18 17.43 -7.59
N GLU A 197 14.47 17.58 -7.88
CA GLU A 197 15.04 17.38 -9.21
C GLU A 197 14.90 15.91 -9.65
N ARG A 198 14.31 15.68 -10.80
CA ARG A 198 14.05 14.36 -11.38
C ARG A 198 13.20 13.43 -10.48
N ALA A 199 12.46 13.98 -9.53
CA ALA A 199 11.51 13.21 -8.75
C ALA A 199 10.35 12.72 -9.62
N LEU A 200 9.82 11.54 -9.29
CA LEU A 200 8.66 10.97 -9.97
C LEU A 200 7.36 11.56 -9.45
N ALA A 201 7.32 11.86 -8.17
CA ALA A 201 6.21 12.49 -7.47
C ALA A 201 6.69 13.15 -6.16
N CYS A 202 5.87 14.05 -5.63
CA CYS A 202 5.99 14.61 -4.30
C CYS A 202 4.97 13.95 -3.37
N LEU A 203 5.36 13.61 -2.14
CA LEU A 203 4.47 13.10 -1.10
C LEU A 203 4.23 14.15 -0.03
N GLY A 204 2.95 14.37 0.29
CA GLY A 204 2.53 15.08 1.47
C GLY A 204 2.77 14.29 2.75
N ALA A 205 2.57 14.93 3.90
CA ALA A 205 2.55 14.20 5.16
C ALA A 205 1.30 13.32 5.24
N PRO A 206 1.42 12.06 5.70
CA PRO A 206 0.25 11.23 5.95
C PRO A 206 -0.66 11.83 7.03
N GLY A 207 -1.96 11.72 6.80
CA GLY A 207 -2.99 11.98 7.80
C GLY A 207 -3.55 10.68 8.35
N PHE A 208 -3.92 10.68 9.61
CA PHE A 208 -4.45 9.52 10.32
C PHE A 208 -5.80 9.84 10.94
N GLY A 209 -6.61 8.82 11.13
CA GLY A 209 -7.90 8.87 11.81
C GLY A 209 -8.25 7.50 12.39
N LEU A 210 -9.26 7.48 13.24
CA LEU A 210 -9.76 6.27 13.87
C LEU A 210 -11.25 6.09 13.57
N GLU A 211 -11.61 4.99 12.91
CA GLU A 211 -12.98 4.59 12.64
C GLU A 211 -13.53 3.82 13.84
N PRO A 212 -14.57 4.34 14.52
CA PRO A 212 -15.21 3.63 15.62
C PRO A 212 -15.95 2.38 15.17
N ALA A 213 -16.61 2.47 14.00
CA ALA A 213 -17.31 1.33 13.41
C ALA A 213 -16.31 0.37 12.77
N THR A 214 -16.38 -0.90 13.15
CA THR A 214 -15.55 -1.98 12.60
C THR A 214 -16.43 -3.11 12.10
N LEU A 215 -15.88 -4.06 11.38
CA LEU A 215 -16.62 -5.26 10.94
C LEU A 215 -17.14 -6.11 12.12
N TRP A 216 -16.66 -5.87 13.34
CA TRP A 216 -16.91 -6.71 14.52
C TRP A 216 -17.66 -6.01 15.65
N ASN A 217 -18.21 -4.81 15.41
CA ASN A 217 -19.05 -4.12 16.38
C ASN A 217 -20.31 -3.55 15.70
N ASP A 218 -21.27 -3.13 16.53
CA ASP A 218 -22.55 -2.58 16.09
C ASP A 218 -22.55 -1.04 16.02
N GLU A 219 -21.37 -0.41 16.03
CA GLU A 219 -21.28 1.05 15.90
C GLU A 219 -21.76 1.51 14.52
N PRO A 220 -22.50 2.62 14.44
CA PRO A 220 -22.98 3.14 13.17
C PRO A 220 -21.83 3.52 12.24
N HIS A 221 -21.75 2.88 11.08
CA HIS A 221 -20.71 3.15 10.10
C HIS A 221 -20.93 4.50 9.41
N ARG A 222 -20.19 5.52 9.84
CA ARG A 222 -20.27 6.89 9.36
C ARG A 222 -19.07 7.32 8.52
N GLY A 223 -18.03 6.50 8.45
CA GLY A 223 -16.76 6.80 7.77
C GLY A 223 -15.99 7.94 8.45
N ASP A 224 -16.13 8.07 9.78
CA ASP A 224 -15.51 9.17 10.54
C ASP A 224 -14.00 9.08 10.50
N GLY A 225 -13.43 7.88 10.64
CA GLY A 225 -11.99 7.66 10.61
C GLY A 225 -11.36 7.99 9.25
N LEU A 226 -11.98 7.59 8.15
CA LEU A 226 -11.48 7.92 6.81
C LEU A 226 -11.60 9.43 6.52
N LEU A 227 -12.69 10.05 6.98
CA LEU A 227 -12.90 11.49 6.87
C LEU A 227 -11.82 12.26 7.65
N GLU A 228 -11.52 11.84 8.88
CA GLU A 228 -10.46 12.42 9.72
C GLU A 228 -9.08 12.28 9.06
N ALA A 229 -8.72 11.07 8.61
CA ALA A 229 -7.46 10.82 7.93
C ALA A 229 -7.30 11.69 6.68
N ALA A 230 -8.34 11.78 5.85
CA ALA A 230 -8.35 12.63 4.67
C ALA A 230 -8.19 14.11 5.04
N THR A 231 -8.94 14.58 6.03
CA THR A 231 -8.89 15.99 6.49
C THR A 231 -7.48 16.35 6.97
N ASN A 232 -6.85 15.49 7.77
CA ASN A 232 -5.50 15.72 8.27
C ASN A 232 -4.45 15.74 7.15
N ALA A 233 -4.53 14.82 6.18
CA ALA A 233 -3.61 14.79 5.03
C ALA A 233 -3.79 16.02 4.12
N LEU A 234 -5.03 16.41 3.85
CA LEU A 234 -5.36 17.59 3.03
C LEU A 234 -4.89 18.89 3.70
N ALA A 235 -5.17 19.06 4.99
CA ALA A 235 -4.75 20.22 5.76
C ALA A 235 -3.23 20.39 5.80
N ALA A 236 -2.48 19.28 5.94
CA ALA A 236 -1.02 19.27 5.91
C ALA A 236 -0.44 19.79 4.58
N CYS A 237 -1.18 19.69 3.49
CA CYS A 237 -0.79 20.17 2.15
C CYS A 237 -1.44 21.50 1.75
N GLY A 238 -2.41 21.99 2.52
CA GLY A 238 -3.17 23.20 2.21
C GLY A 238 -4.21 23.00 1.09
N TYR A 239 -4.79 21.80 1.00
CA TYR A 239 -5.78 21.42 -0.02
C TYR A 239 -7.13 21.07 0.59
N ASP A 240 -8.15 21.12 -0.26
CA ASP A 240 -9.46 20.51 -0.06
C ASP A 240 -9.60 19.21 -0.86
N LEU A 241 -10.61 18.38 -0.52
CA LEU A 241 -10.88 17.15 -1.27
C LEU A 241 -11.23 17.45 -2.74
N ALA A 242 -11.85 18.60 -3.00
CA ALA A 242 -12.17 19.04 -4.34
C ALA A 242 -10.93 19.40 -5.21
N ASP A 243 -9.77 19.59 -4.60
CA ASP A 243 -8.52 19.83 -5.32
C ASP A 243 -7.85 18.53 -5.77
N MET A 244 -8.30 17.39 -5.27
CA MET A 244 -7.81 16.06 -5.67
C MET A 244 -8.46 15.61 -6.97
N ASP A 245 -7.68 15.03 -7.88
CA ASP A 245 -8.15 14.59 -9.19
C ASP A 245 -8.51 13.10 -9.22
N THR A 246 -7.87 12.31 -8.38
CA THR A 246 -8.02 10.86 -8.32
C THR A 246 -7.99 10.40 -6.86
N ARG A 247 -8.76 9.36 -6.56
CA ARG A 247 -8.69 8.60 -5.33
C ARG A 247 -8.11 7.23 -5.62
N ILE A 248 -7.26 6.70 -4.75
CA ILE A 248 -6.81 5.31 -4.77
C ILE A 248 -7.08 4.72 -3.38
N SER A 249 -7.72 3.56 -3.33
CA SER A 249 -7.99 2.85 -2.08
C SER A 249 -7.42 1.44 -2.13
N ASP A 250 -7.03 0.92 -0.98
CA ASP A 250 -6.66 -0.47 -0.75
C ASP A 250 -7.88 -1.40 -0.59
N ALA A 251 -9.11 -0.87 -0.73
CA ALA A 251 -10.34 -1.67 -0.73
C ALA A 251 -10.26 -2.82 -1.75
N ALA A 252 -10.61 -4.04 -1.31
CA ALA A 252 -10.37 -5.26 -2.07
C ALA A 252 -11.63 -6.09 -2.37
N GLY A 253 -12.84 -5.62 -2.00
CA GLY A 253 -14.08 -6.32 -2.37
C GLY A 253 -15.23 -6.17 -1.39
N GLU A 254 -15.00 -5.69 -0.16
CA GLU A 254 -16.01 -5.58 0.88
C GLU A 254 -16.84 -4.30 0.73
N SER A 255 -18.16 -4.43 0.83
CA SER A 255 -19.10 -3.30 0.73
C SER A 255 -18.88 -2.27 1.84
N PHE A 256 -18.42 -2.69 3.01
CA PHE A 256 -18.01 -1.83 4.11
C PHE A 256 -17.00 -0.76 3.66
N ASP A 257 -15.97 -1.17 2.93
CA ASP A 257 -14.90 -0.29 2.46
C ASP A 257 -15.38 0.69 1.39
N PHE A 258 -16.24 0.21 0.47
CA PHE A 258 -16.82 1.06 -0.56
C PHE A 258 -17.78 2.10 0.02
N ASN A 259 -18.49 1.72 1.07
CA ASN A 259 -19.37 2.64 1.79
C ASN A 259 -18.57 3.78 2.44
N GLU A 260 -17.41 3.51 3.06
CA GLU A 260 -16.52 4.57 3.57
C GLU A 260 -16.12 5.57 2.48
N GLN A 261 -15.75 5.06 1.30
CA GLN A 261 -15.37 5.92 0.17
C GLN A 261 -16.55 6.78 -0.32
N ALA A 262 -17.76 6.26 -0.29
CA ALA A 262 -18.98 7.00 -0.63
C ALA A 262 -19.31 8.06 0.43
N LEU A 263 -19.21 7.70 1.72
CA LEU A 263 -19.42 8.61 2.85
C LEU A 263 -18.40 9.76 2.85
N LEU A 264 -17.12 9.50 2.60
CA LEU A 264 -16.10 10.53 2.46
C LEU A 264 -16.50 11.56 1.40
N VAL A 265 -16.88 11.10 0.20
CA VAL A 265 -17.25 12.00 -0.89
C VAL A 265 -18.51 12.78 -0.56
N SER A 266 -19.54 12.12 -0.04
CA SER A 266 -20.82 12.80 0.29
C SER A 266 -20.70 13.84 1.40
N ARG A 267 -19.78 13.63 2.34
CA ARG A 267 -19.60 14.49 3.51
C ARG A 267 -18.55 15.59 3.34
N ARG A 268 -17.57 15.40 2.45
CA ARG A 268 -16.39 16.29 2.36
C ARG A 268 -16.19 16.95 0.99
N LEU A 269 -16.84 16.45 -0.07
CA LEU A 269 -16.71 17.07 -1.39
C LEU A 269 -17.66 18.28 -1.52
N GLU A 270 -17.15 19.46 -1.22
CA GLU A 270 -17.94 20.70 -1.21
C GLU A 270 -18.20 21.26 -2.62
N ARG A 271 -17.36 20.94 -3.60
CA ARG A 271 -17.50 21.41 -4.99
C ARG A 271 -17.78 20.22 -5.92
N ARG A 272 -18.85 20.33 -6.73
CA ARG A 272 -19.16 19.30 -7.72
C ARG A 272 -18.00 19.12 -8.71
N LYS A 273 -17.63 17.87 -8.95
CA LYS A 273 -16.62 17.48 -9.96
C LYS A 273 -17.31 16.74 -11.11
N HIS A 274 -16.83 16.96 -12.33
CA HIS A 274 -17.28 16.20 -13.50
C HIS A 274 -16.82 14.74 -13.40
N SER A 275 -15.60 14.52 -12.91
CA SER A 275 -15.03 13.20 -12.68
C SER A 275 -14.18 13.20 -11.40
N PHE A 276 -14.29 12.15 -10.61
CA PHE A 276 -13.45 11.90 -9.43
C PHE A 276 -13.24 10.41 -9.26
N PRO A 277 -12.44 9.80 -10.15
CA PRO A 277 -12.28 8.35 -10.20
C PRO A 277 -11.70 7.79 -8.90
N LEU A 278 -12.18 6.59 -8.54
CA LEU A 278 -11.63 5.74 -7.52
C LEU A 278 -10.93 4.55 -8.19
N LEU A 279 -9.62 4.44 -8.02
CA LEU A 279 -8.84 3.31 -8.51
C LEU A 279 -8.65 2.30 -7.38
N LEU A 280 -8.83 1.04 -7.70
CA LEU A 280 -8.84 -0.08 -6.74
C LEU A 280 -7.84 -1.16 -7.18
N PRO A 281 -6.56 -1.06 -6.79
CA PRO A 281 -5.58 -2.12 -7.07
C PRO A 281 -6.02 -3.48 -6.52
N GLY A 282 -6.72 -3.50 -5.36
CA GLY A 282 -7.29 -4.71 -4.74
C GLY A 282 -8.30 -5.45 -5.61
N GLY A 283 -8.97 -4.77 -6.55
CA GLY A 283 -9.87 -5.42 -7.52
C GLY A 283 -9.15 -6.38 -8.49
N VAL A 284 -7.83 -6.26 -8.61
CA VAL A 284 -6.96 -7.13 -9.43
C VAL A 284 -6.08 -8.02 -8.56
N LEU A 285 -5.52 -7.45 -7.51
CA LEU A 285 -4.53 -8.11 -6.66
C LEU A 285 -5.16 -8.91 -5.52
N GLY A 286 -6.44 -8.68 -5.23
CA GLY A 286 -7.07 -9.16 -4.00
C GLY A 286 -6.63 -8.36 -2.75
N GLU A 287 -6.89 -8.93 -1.57
CA GLU A 287 -6.42 -8.36 -0.30
C GLU A 287 -4.91 -8.61 -0.16
N ILE A 288 -4.14 -7.52 -0.12
CA ILE A 288 -2.68 -7.53 -0.04
C ILE A 288 -2.15 -6.82 1.21
N GLY A 289 -3.01 -6.57 2.18
CA GLY A 289 -2.69 -6.09 3.51
C GLY A 289 -1.75 -4.90 3.54
N VAL A 290 -0.66 -5.01 4.32
CA VAL A 290 0.29 -3.90 4.51
C VAL A 290 0.97 -3.42 3.23
N ALA A 291 0.97 -4.21 2.15
CA ALA A 291 1.50 -3.78 0.86
C ALA A 291 0.57 -2.83 0.10
N GLY A 292 -0.74 -2.87 0.37
CA GLY A 292 -1.77 -2.12 -0.34
C GLY A 292 -1.53 -0.62 -0.43
N PRO A 293 -1.26 0.08 0.68
CA PRO A 293 -1.05 1.52 0.68
C PRO A 293 0.15 1.96 -0.17
N LEU A 294 1.29 1.26 -0.09
CA LEU A 294 2.45 1.57 -0.93
C LEU A 294 2.23 1.20 -2.39
N CYS A 295 1.46 0.12 -2.66
CA CYS A 295 0.99 -0.21 -4.02
C CYS A 295 0.14 0.93 -4.59
N GLY A 296 -0.76 1.52 -3.79
CA GLY A 296 -1.54 2.70 -4.15
C GLY A 296 -0.67 3.90 -4.53
N VAL A 297 0.38 4.19 -3.75
CA VAL A 297 1.35 5.24 -4.08
C VAL A 297 2.10 4.93 -5.38
N ALA A 298 2.59 3.70 -5.56
CA ALA A 298 3.27 3.28 -6.79
C ALA A 298 2.34 3.39 -8.00
N LYS A 299 1.05 3.05 -7.85
CA LYS A 299 0.03 3.22 -8.88
C LYS A 299 -0.18 4.69 -9.24
N ALA A 300 -0.27 5.61 -8.28
CA ALA A 300 -0.37 7.04 -8.52
C ALA A 300 0.83 7.54 -9.35
N VAL A 301 2.05 7.20 -8.94
CA VAL A 301 3.29 7.54 -9.65
C VAL A 301 3.25 7.03 -11.09
N ALA A 302 2.82 5.77 -11.30
CA ALA A 302 2.71 5.19 -12.64
C ALA A 302 1.70 5.93 -13.53
N THR A 303 0.59 6.47 -12.98
CA THR A 303 -0.36 7.28 -13.76
C THR A 303 0.29 8.54 -14.30
N TYR A 304 1.12 9.20 -13.50
CA TYR A 304 1.85 10.41 -13.90
C TYR A 304 2.92 10.10 -14.93
N GLN A 305 3.78 9.11 -14.68
CA GLN A 305 4.83 8.72 -15.61
C GLN A 305 4.30 8.32 -16.99
N ARG A 306 3.14 7.67 -17.05
CA ARG A 306 2.50 7.20 -18.27
C ARG A 306 1.46 8.18 -18.84
N ARG A 307 1.29 9.37 -18.22
CA ARG A 307 0.43 10.47 -18.69
C ARG A 307 -1.03 10.07 -18.91
N TYR A 308 -1.61 9.25 -18.02
CA TYR A 308 -3.03 8.91 -18.02
C TYR A 308 -3.74 9.26 -16.71
N ALA A 309 -3.10 10.01 -15.84
CA ALA A 309 -3.70 10.55 -14.65
C ALA A 309 -4.85 11.52 -14.99
N ALA A 310 -5.92 11.54 -14.20
CA ALA A 310 -7.01 12.49 -14.37
C ALA A 310 -6.60 13.95 -14.03
N GLY A 311 -5.47 14.10 -13.36
CA GLY A 311 -4.87 15.39 -12.99
C GLY A 311 -3.64 15.18 -12.12
N PRO A 312 -3.00 16.27 -11.64
CA PRO A 312 -1.72 16.19 -10.93
C PRO A 312 -1.81 15.71 -9.48
N ARG A 313 -3.00 15.58 -8.88
CA ARG A 313 -3.14 15.29 -7.45
C ARG A 313 -3.96 14.04 -7.21
N THR A 314 -3.38 13.11 -6.50
CA THR A 314 -4.04 11.86 -6.08
C THR A 314 -4.01 11.75 -4.57
N ILE A 315 -5.14 11.39 -3.97
CA ILE A 315 -5.20 10.98 -2.56
C ILE A 315 -5.25 9.46 -2.50
N VAL A 316 -4.34 8.87 -1.71
CA VAL A 316 -4.23 7.42 -1.51
C VAL A 316 -4.64 7.10 -0.09
N PHE A 317 -5.48 6.09 0.08
CA PHE A 317 -6.03 5.67 1.36
C PHE A 317 -5.46 4.33 1.81
N ALA A 318 -5.39 4.17 3.12
CA ALA A 318 -5.09 2.93 3.83
C ALA A 318 -6.15 2.69 4.90
N ARG A 319 -6.58 1.45 5.06
CA ARG A 319 -7.51 1.06 6.09
C ARG A 319 -7.03 -0.15 6.88
N ASP A 320 -7.30 -0.15 8.17
CA ASP A 320 -7.19 -1.32 9.03
C ASP A 320 -8.58 -1.63 9.58
N HIS A 321 -9.02 -2.88 9.46
CA HIS A 321 -10.36 -3.28 9.90
C HIS A 321 -10.57 -3.17 11.41
N HIS A 322 -9.49 -3.01 12.19
CA HIS A 322 -9.54 -2.74 13.63
C HIS A 322 -9.70 -1.25 14.00
N GLY A 323 -9.94 -0.38 13.00
CA GLY A 323 -10.26 1.01 13.23
C GLY A 323 -9.31 2.04 12.61
N PRO A 324 -7.98 1.87 12.64
CA PRO A 324 -7.07 2.86 12.05
C PRO A 324 -7.33 3.12 10.57
N ARG A 325 -7.24 4.41 10.19
CA ARG A 325 -7.34 4.88 8.80
C ARG A 325 -6.17 5.81 8.49
N GLY A 326 -5.74 5.80 7.25
CA GLY A 326 -4.65 6.64 6.77
C GLY A 326 -4.94 7.23 5.40
N ALA A 327 -4.39 8.41 5.14
CA ALA A 327 -4.42 9.04 3.83
C ALA A 327 -3.09 9.73 3.53
N VAL A 328 -2.68 9.73 2.26
CA VAL A 328 -1.51 10.49 1.82
C VAL A 328 -1.79 11.13 0.46
N ILE A 329 -1.28 12.34 0.25
CA ILE A 329 -1.39 13.04 -1.02
C ILE A 329 -0.13 12.78 -1.83
N VAL A 330 -0.33 12.40 -3.09
CA VAL A 330 0.71 12.20 -4.10
C VAL A 330 0.52 13.24 -5.17
N GLU A 331 1.54 14.05 -5.44
CA GLU A 331 1.51 15.09 -6.46
C GLU A 331 2.50 14.80 -7.58
N SER A 332 2.08 15.02 -8.82
CA SER A 332 2.97 14.98 -9.98
C SER A 332 4.00 16.08 -9.89
N THR A 333 5.28 15.73 -10.12
CA THR A 333 6.36 16.72 -10.29
C THR A 333 6.52 17.17 -11.74
N GLN A 334 5.83 16.53 -12.67
CA GLN A 334 5.78 16.99 -14.06
C GLN A 334 4.77 18.15 -14.10
N GLY A 335 5.26 19.37 -14.26
CA GLY A 335 4.42 20.57 -14.37
C GLY A 335 3.31 20.35 -15.40
N GLY A 336 2.10 20.74 -15.06
CA GLY A 336 0.94 20.65 -15.91
C GLY A 336 1.17 21.42 -17.22
N GLN A 337 1.62 20.70 -18.23
CA GLN A 337 1.43 21.09 -19.62
C GLN A 337 0.15 20.39 -20.07
N GLN A 338 -0.95 21.10 -19.96
CA GLN A 338 -2.13 20.90 -20.78
C GLN A 338 -2.00 21.77 -22.02
#